data_cd043e8d0a1c476a1b9279bd879a3a08
#
_entry.id   cd043e8d0a1c476a1b9279bd879a3a08
#
_cell.length_a   1.000
_cell.length_b   1.000
_cell.length_c   1.000
_cell.angle_alpha   90.00
_cell.angle_beta   90.00
_cell.angle_gamma   90.00
#
_symmetry.space_group_name_H-M   'P 1'
#
loop_
_entity.id
_entity.type
_entity.pdbx_description
1 polymer ?
#
loop_
_entity_poly.entity_id
_entity_poly.type
_entity_poly.pdbx_seq_one_letter_code
_entity_poly.pdbx_strand_id
1 'polypeptide(L)'
;MAQRTIHILFATLLSEKIEISDRNRFLLGSILPDAYAEPASRKAAHFMARDPEENRIWVDFHSFSDLYNPQILNDDLYLGYYAHLIEDAFYRFFLYYEKDLMSRISKYDLTFLHSDYHLLNSYITEKYDLPDHLELPANFSNEPIRRITDFNVEKAISDYENDLVEKAEGQTKFLTERILEEFIAEYTDILANELRSIKQGVTTLHAGDYQWENKK
;
A
#
# COMPACT_ATOMS: atom_id res chain seq x y z
N MET A 1 -5.96 5.49 1.97
CA MET A 1 -5.06 4.44 1.51
C MET A 1 -4.68 4.80 0.10
N ALA A 2 -3.47 4.48 -0.27
CA ALA A 2 -3.04 4.63 -1.64
C ALA A 2 -3.89 3.73 -2.56
N GLN A 3 -3.77 3.87 -3.86
CA GLN A 3 -4.45 3.05 -4.84
C GLN A 3 -3.52 1.92 -5.30
N ARG A 4 -4.09 0.82 -5.83
CA ARG A 4 -3.31 -0.36 -6.30
C ARG A 4 -2.13 0.00 -7.21
N THR A 5 -2.33 0.90 -8.17
CA THR A 5 -1.25 1.38 -9.06
C THR A 5 -0.12 2.06 -8.30
N ILE A 6 -0.41 2.80 -7.22
CA ILE A 6 0.61 3.41 -6.36
C ILE A 6 1.38 2.31 -5.61
N HIS A 7 0.70 1.32 -5.05
CA HIS A 7 1.34 0.19 -4.37
C HIS A 7 2.23 -0.63 -5.31
N ILE A 8 1.77 -0.91 -6.53
CA ILE A 8 2.59 -1.60 -7.55
C ILE A 8 3.77 -0.73 -7.99
N LEU A 9 3.58 0.58 -8.13
CA LEU A 9 4.67 1.51 -8.43
C LEU A 9 5.74 1.47 -7.34
N PHE A 10 5.35 1.59 -6.06
CA PHE A 10 6.29 1.50 -4.94
C PHE A 10 7.00 0.14 -4.92
N ALA A 11 6.27 -0.96 -5.05
CA ALA A 11 6.85 -2.29 -5.09
C ALA A 11 7.81 -2.49 -6.29
N THR A 12 7.50 -1.89 -7.43
CA THR A 12 8.39 -1.88 -8.60
C THR A 12 9.70 -1.15 -8.29
N LEU A 13 9.62 0.08 -7.77
CA LEU A 13 10.78 0.88 -7.39
C LEU A 13 11.61 0.22 -6.27
N LEU A 14 10.96 -0.41 -5.30
CA LEU A 14 11.63 -1.17 -4.25
C LEU A 14 12.37 -2.40 -4.78
N SER A 15 11.79 -3.09 -5.77
CA SER A 15 12.43 -4.25 -6.43
C SER A 15 13.74 -3.90 -7.12
N GLU A 16 13.97 -2.63 -7.45
CA GLU A 16 15.23 -2.14 -8.00
C GLU A 16 16.27 -1.81 -6.91
N LYS A 17 15.82 -1.63 -5.67
CA LYS A 17 16.67 -1.20 -4.55
C LYS A 17 17.03 -2.30 -3.58
N ILE A 18 16.24 -3.36 -3.50
CA ILE A 18 16.43 -4.48 -2.57
C ILE A 18 16.41 -5.80 -3.34
N GLU A 19 17.02 -6.82 -2.75
CA GLU A 19 17.01 -8.16 -3.33
C GLU A 19 15.61 -8.81 -3.15
N ILE A 20 14.95 -9.14 -4.26
CA ILE A 20 13.68 -9.83 -4.34
C ILE A 20 13.90 -11.12 -5.15
N SER A 21 13.57 -12.25 -4.56
CA SER A 21 13.76 -13.58 -5.17
C SER A 21 12.64 -13.92 -6.14
N ASP A 22 11.39 -13.56 -5.76
CA ASP A 22 10.19 -13.74 -6.58
C ASP A 22 9.45 -12.41 -6.70
N ARG A 23 9.74 -11.71 -7.79
CA ARG A 23 9.14 -10.39 -8.05
C ARG A 23 7.62 -10.44 -8.13
N ASN A 24 7.05 -11.49 -8.76
CA ASN A 24 5.59 -11.60 -8.87
C ASN A 24 4.94 -11.74 -7.48
N ARG A 25 5.50 -12.56 -6.61
CA ARG A 25 5.01 -12.70 -5.23
C ARG A 25 5.12 -11.39 -4.44
N PHE A 26 6.21 -10.64 -4.60
CA PHE A 26 6.38 -9.35 -3.95
C PHE A 26 5.34 -8.33 -4.40
N LEU A 27 5.14 -8.19 -5.71
CA LEU A 27 4.15 -7.28 -6.29
C LEU A 27 2.72 -7.69 -5.90
N LEU A 28 2.40 -8.98 -5.95
CA LEU A 28 1.09 -9.47 -5.50
C LEU A 28 0.88 -9.18 -4.00
N GLY A 29 1.89 -9.39 -3.17
CA GLY A 29 1.89 -9.06 -1.75
C GLY A 29 1.55 -7.58 -1.51
N SER A 30 2.09 -6.69 -2.35
CA SER A 30 1.89 -5.24 -2.20
C SER A 30 0.45 -4.76 -2.49
N ILE A 31 -0.40 -5.56 -3.11
CA ILE A 31 -1.83 -5.24 -3.31
C ILE A 31 -2.77 -6.14 -2.51
N LEU A 32 -2.24 -7.16 -1.86
CA LEU A 32 -3.05 -8.16 -1.16
C LEU A 32 -3.87 -7.58 0.00
N PRO A 33 -3.39 -6.63 0.82
CA PRO A 33 -4.22 -6.00 1.85
C PRO A 33 -5.50 -5.35 1.30
N ASP A 34 -5.51 -4.89 0.06
CA ASP A 34 -6.68 -4.29 -0.61
C ASP A 34 -7.59 -5.34 -1.29
N ALA A 35 -7.16 -6.60 -1.37
CA ALA A 35 -7.90 -7.70 -1.99
C ALA A 35 -8.95 -8.35 -1.06
N TYR A 36 -9.28 -7.75 0.09
CA TYR A 36 -10.28 -8.30 1.02
C TYR A 36 -11.64 -8.51 0.33
N ALA A 37 -12.25 -9.68 0.58
CA ALA A 37 -13.51 -10.04 -0.07
C ALA A 37 -14.70 -9.20 0.45
N GLU A 38 -14.69 -8.88 1.76
CA GLU A 38 -15.78 -8.15 2.42
C GLU A 38 -15.32 -6.81 3.00
N PRO A 39 -16.06 -5.71 2.80
CA PRO A 39 -15.68 -4.38 3.33
C PRO A 39 -15.39 -4.35 4.84
N ALA A 40 -16.06 -5.20 5.61
CA ALA A 40 -15.86 -5.32 7.06
C ALA A 40 -14.45 -5.83 7.41
N SER A 41 -13.82 -6.58 6.52
CA SER A 41 -12.49 -7.18 6.69
C SER A 41 -11.33 -6.20 6.46
N ARG A 42 -11.61 -5.03 5.88
CA ARG A 42 -10.59 -4.03 5.58
C ARG A 42 -9.67 -3.70 6.76
N LYS A 43 -10.25 -3.51 7.95
CA LYS A 43 -9.47 -3.16 9.14
C LYS A 43 -8.51 -4.28 9.54
N ALA A 44 -8.95 -5.53 9.44
CA ALA A 44 -8.12 -6.69 9.73
C ALA A 44 -7.00 -6.83 8.69
N ALA A 45 -7.33 -6.74 7.40
CA ALA A 45 -6.35 -6.82 6.31
C ALA A 45 -5.26 -5.75 6.40
N HIS A 46 -5.59 -4.55 6.89
CA HIS A 46 -4.62 -3.46 7.04
C HIS A 46 -4.05 -3.32 8.45
N PHE A 47 -4.30 -4.26 9.34
CA PHE A 47 -3.85 -4.18 10.74
C PHE A 47 -4.13 -2.81 11.38
N MET A 48 -5.34 -2.28 11.15
CA MET A 48 -5.73 -0.98 11.66
C MET A 48 -5.94 -1.01 13.16
N ALA A 49 -5.08 -0.32 13.89
CA ALA A 49 -5.17 -0.12 15.32
C ALA A 49 -5.76 1.26 15.66
N ARG A 50 -6.27 1.39 16.86
CA ARG A 50 -6.89 2.63 17.35
C ARG A 50 -6.68 2.81 18.84
N ASP A 51 -6.32 4.03 19.23
CA ASP A 51 -6.47 4.52 20.60
C ASP A 51 -7.78 5.32 20.70
N PRO A 52 -8.79 4.82 21.45
CA PRO A 52 -10.05 5.51 21.61
C PRO A 52 -9.96 6.75 22.52
N GLU A 53 -9.00 6.80 23.45
CA GLU A 53 -8.81 7.89 24.41
C GLU A 53 -8.18 9.10 23.70
N GLU A 54 -7.13 8.86 22.92
CA GLU A 54 -6.45 9.91 22.15
C GLU A 54 -7.06 10.15 20.78
N ASN A 55 -8.08 9.37 20.39
CA ASN A 55 -8.70 9.42 19.06
C ASN A 55 -7.69 9.25 17.92
N ARG A 56 -6.66 8.43 18.14
CA ARG A 56 -5.61 8.12 17.17
C ARG A 56 -5.89 6.80 16.46
N ILE A 57 -5.49 6.74 15.19
CA ILE A 57 -5.51 5.53 14.36
C ILE A 57 -4.14 5.38 13.72
N TRP A 58 -3.67 4.14 13.53
CA TRP A 58 -2.45 3.82 12.78
C TRP A 58 -2.57 2.45 12.11
N VAL A 59 -1.65 2.18 11.22
CA VAL A 59 -1.42 0.83 10.67
C VAL A 59 -0.38 0.15 11.54
N ASP A 60 -0.77 -0.90 12.24
CA ASP A 60 0.11 -1.65 13.14
C ASP A 60 0.89 -2.73 12.37
N PHE A 61 1.84 -2.29 11.56
CA PHE A 61 2.70 -3.19 10.78
C PHE A 61 3.63 -4.05 11.66
N HIS A 62 3.83 -3.69 12.94
CA HIS A 62 4.54 -4.53 13.89
C HIS A 62 3.75 -5.79 14.23
N SER A 63 2.45 -5.68 14.50
CA SER A 63 1.60 -6.85 14.72
C SER A 63 1.64 -7.82 13.53
N PHE A 64 1.74 -7.31 12.29
CA PHE A 64 1.93 -8.17 11.12
C PHE A 64 3.29 -8.84 11.13
N SER A 65 4.39 -8.10 11.38
CA SER A 65 5.73 -8.66 11.42
C SER A 65 5.89 -9.69 12.54
N ASP A 66 5.30 -9.45 13.71
CA ASP A 66 5.33 -10.41 14.82
C ASP A 66 4.63 -11.74 14.48
N LEU A 67 3.51 -11.67 13.76
CA LEU A 67 2.74 -12.86 13.35
C LEU A 67 3.40 -13.64 12.21
N TYR A 68 4.08 -12.95 11.29
CA TYR A 68 4.56 -13.52 10.02
C TYR A 68 6.07 -13.36 9.82
N ASN A 69 6.86 -13.11 10.89
CA ASN A 69 8.31 -12.92 10.78
C ASN A 69 9.01 -14.04 9.99
N PRO A 70 8.77 -15.35 10.24
CA PRO A 70 9.40 -16.41 9.46
C PRO A 70 9.07 -16.34 7.97
N GLN A 71 7.83 -15.94 7.64
CA GLN A 71 7.39 -15.81 6.25
C GLN A 71 8.01 -14.58 5.58
N ILE A 72 8.05 -13.43 6.26
CA ILE A 72 8.69 -12.19 5.74
C ILE A 72 10.16 -12.44 5.38
N LEU A 73 10.86 -13.25 6.17
CA LEU A 73 12.28 -13.58 5.93
C LEU A 73 12.50 -14.49 4.72
N ASN A 74 11.52 -15.30 4.33
CA ASN A 74 11.69 -16.39 3.37
C ASN A 74 10.75 -16.33 2.16
N ASP A 75 9.82 -15.39 2.12
CA ASP A 75 8.78 -15.34 1.09
C ASP A 75 8.40 -13.90 0.75
N ASP A 76 8.66 -13.52 -0.49
CA ASP A 76 8.45 -12.17 -0.96
C ASP A 76 6.97 -11.73 -0.99
N LEU A 77 5.99 -12.65 -0.94
CA LEU A 77 4.57 -12.30 -0.78
C LEU A 77 4.33 -11.56 0.55
N TYR A 78 4.91 -12.08 1.63
CA TYR A 78 4.77 -11.49 2.97
C TYR A 78 5.60 -10.22 3.12
N LEU A 79 6.75 -10.16 2.46
CA LEU A 79 7.56 -8.94 2.38
C LEU A 79 6.81 -7.83 1.63
N GLY A 80 6.13 -8.16 0.54
CA GLY A 80 5.28 -7.22 -0.21
C GLY A 80 4.08 -6.75 0.60
N TYR A 81 3.44 -7.65 1.35
CA TYR A 81 2.35 -7.27 2.26
C TYR A 81 2.83 -6.31 3.36
N TYR A 82 3.99 -6.60 3.95
CA TYR A 82 4.61 -5.73 4.95
C TYR A 82 4.94 -4.35 4.37
N ALA A 83 5.47 -4.31 3.15
CA ALA A 83 5.74 -3.06 2.44
C ALA A 83 4.47 -2.23 2.22
N HIS A 84 3.36 -2.85 1.81
CA HIS A 84 2.05 -2.17 1.67
C HIS A 84 1.60 -1.52 2.98
N LEU A 85 1.69 -2.24 4.09
CA LEU A 85 1.23 -1.72 5.39
C LEU A 85 2.02 -0.47 5.79
N ILE A 86 3.34 -0.46 5.58
CA ILE A 86 4.19 0.69 5.89
C ILE A 86 3.90 1.84 4.91
N GLU A 87 3.78 1.54 3.62
CA GLU A 87 3.46 2.54 2.60
C GLU A 87 2.14 3.24 2.92
N ASP A 88 1.10 2.50 3.32
CA ASP A 88 -0.18 3.08 3.72
C ASP A 88 -0.05 3.98 4.97
N ALA A 89 0.79 3.60 5.94
CA ALA A 89 1.09 4.44 7.09
C ALA A 89 1.78 5.74 6.66
N PHE A 90 2.80 5.66 5.81
CA PHE A 90 3.51 6.80 5.24
C PHE A 90 2.59 7.70 4.43
N TYR A 91 1.81 7.12 3.52
CA TYR A 91 0.91 7.86 2.63
C TYR A 91 -0.12 8.68 3.42
N ARG A 92 -0.68 8.08 4.47
CA ARG A 92 -1.61 8.79 5.35
C ARG A 92 -0.93 9.89 6.13
N PHE A 93 0.23 9.61 6.73
CA PHE A 93 0.99 10.61 7.48
C PHE A 93 1.36 11.79 6.58
N PHE A 94 1.89 11.52 5.40
CA PHE A 94 2.25 12.51 4.40
C PHE A 94 1.05 13.40 4.00
N LEU A 95 -0.09 12.80 3.64
CA LEU A 95 -1.26 13.56 3.22
C LEU A 95 -1.91 14.36 4.37
N TYR A 96 -1.90 13.81 5.59
CA TYR A 96 -2.53 14.47 6.74
C TYR A 96 -1.68 15.57 7.34
N TYR A 97 -0.37 15.34 7.52
CA TYR A 97 0.49 16.22 8.28
C TYR A 97 1.45 17.04 7.41
N GLU A 98 2.09 16.43 6.44
CA GLU A 98 3.07 17.15 5.64
C GLU A 98 2.42 17.99 4.56
N LYS A 99 1.38 17.51 3.92
CA LYS A 99 0.65 18.27 2.88
C LYS A 99 -0.60 18.97 3.40
N ASP A 100 -1.00 18.67 4.64
CA ASP A 100 -2.26 19.18 5.25
C ASP A 100 -3.47 19.03 4.30
N LEU A 101 -3.41 18.01 3.42
CA LEU A 101 -4.40 17.82 2.38
C LEU A 101 -5.75 17.43 2.97
N MET A 102 -5.75 16.55 3.97
CA MET A 102 -6.97 16.04 4.56
C MET A 102 -7.74 17.04 5.39
N SER A 103 -7.09 18.12 5.87
CA SER A 103 -7.79 19.25 6.51
C SER A 103 -8.58 20.11 5.50
N ARG A 104 -8.10 20.13 4.24
CA ARG A 104 -8.67 20.92 3.14
C ARG A 104 -9.75 20.17 2.35
N ILE A 105 -9.80 18.85 2.48
CA ILE A 105 -10.80 18.01 1.81
C ILE A 105 -12.01 17.83 2.73
N SER A 106 -13.15 18.39 2.34
CA SER A 106 -14.42 18.08 3.00
C SER A 106 -14.91 16.68 2.60
N LYS A 107 -15.83 16.11 3.39
CA LYS A 107 -16.46 14.84 3.02
C LYS A 107 -17.19 14.86 1.66
N TYR A 108 -17.53 16.03 1.15
CA TYR A 108 -18.17 16.20 -0.16
C TYR A 108 -17.14 16.18 -1.30
N ASP A 109 -15.85 16.37 -0.99
CA ASP A 109 -14.76 16.36 -1.96
C ASP A 109 -14.12 14.97 -2.16
N LEU A 110 -14.58 13.92 -1.44
CA LEU A 110 -14.06 12.56 -1.58
C LEU A 110 -14.21 12.01 -3.00
N THR A 111 -15.27 12.40 -3.72
CA THR A 111 -15.46 12.06 -5.14
C THR A 111 -14.35 12.60 -6.02
N PHE A 112 -13.88 13.82 -5.73
CA PHE A 112 -12.75 14.41 -6.47
C PHE A 112 -11.43 13.70 -6.15
N LEU A 113 -11.24 13.28 -4.91
CA LEU A 113 -10.08 12.47 -4.54
C LEU A 113 -10.05 11.14 -5.30
N HIS A 114 -11.21 10.48 -5.45
CA HIS A 114 -11.33 9.28 -6.27
C HIS A 114 -11.05 9.57 -7.75
N SER A 115 -11.54 10.71 -8.28
CA SER A 115 -11.23 11.14 -9.65
C SER A 115 -9.73 11.40 -9.85
N ASP A 116 -9.07 12.00 -8.86
CA ASP A 116 -7.62 12.24 -8.91
C ASP A 116 -6.83 10.92 -9.00
N TYR A 117 -7.28 9.85 -8.32
CA TYR A 117 -6.64 8.54 -8.45
C TYR A 117 -6.71 7.98 -9.88
N HIS A 118 -7.86 8.10 -10.55
CA HIS A 118 -7.99 7.66 -11.94
C HIS A 118 -7.08 8.46 -12.89
N LEU A 119 -6.96 9.76 -12.67
CA LEU A 119 -6.03 10.63 -13.43
C LEU A 119 -4.57 10.25 -13.16
N LEU A 120 -4.22 9.96 -11.90
CA LEU A 120 -2.88 9.50 -11.54
C LEU A 120 -2.54 8.13 -12.11
N ASN A 121 -3.51 7.22 -12.30
CA ASN A 121 -3.27 5.94 -13.00
C ASN A 121 -2.68 6.18 -14.39
N SER A 122 -3.30 7.06 -15.19
CA SER A 122 -2.81 7.40 -16.53
C SER A 122 -1.38 7.96 -16.47
N TYR A 123 -1.11 8.89 -15.55
CA TYR A 123 0.23 9.45 -15.37
C TYR A 123 1.25 8.39 -14.98
N ILE A 124 0.92 7.52 -14.02
CA ILE A 124 1.81 6.46 -13.53
C ILE A 124 2.16 5.49 -14.66
N THR A 125 1.15 5.03 -15.41
CA THR A 125 1.34 4.05 -16.49
C THR A 125 2.09 4.63 -17.71
N GLU A 126 2.01 5.94 -17.93
CA GLU A 126 2.80 6.60 -18.97
C GLU A 126 4.26 6.83 -18.58
N LYS A 127 4.51 7.06 -17.30
CA LYS A 127 5.84 7.44 -16.81
C LYS A 127 6.68 6.27 -16.35
N TYR A 128 6.07 5.25 -15.78
CA TYR A 128 6.75 4.13 -15.15
C TYR A 128 6.46 2.82 -15.86
N ASP A 129 7.47 1.98 -15.99
CA ASP A 129 7.36 0.63 -16.58
C ASP A 129 6.79 -0.34 -15.53
N LEU A 130 5.47 -0.35 -15.39
CA LEU A 130 4.79 -1.27 -14.50
C LEU A 130 4.55 -2.62 -15.17
N PRO A 131 4.52 -3.74 -14.41
CA PRO A 131 4.14 -5.03 -14.98
C PRO A 131 2.69 -4.98 -15.48
N ASP A 132 2.46 -5.50 -16.65
CA ASP A 132 1.13 -5.53 -17.30
C ASP A 132 0.22 -6.63 -16.76
N HIS A 133 0.78 -7.61 -16.04
CA HIS A 133 0.09 -8.74 -15.48
C HIS A 133 0.74 -9.23 -14.17
N LEU A 134 -0.08 -9.74 -13.25
CA LEU A 134 0.35 -10.43 -12.04
C LEU A 134 -0.21 -11.87 -12.05
N GLU A 135 0.64 -12.83 -11.74
CA GLU A 135 0.24 -14.22 -11.69
C GLU A 135 -0.27 -14.61 -10.28
N LEU A 136 -1.43 -15.26 -10.23
CA LEU A 136 -1.89 -15.88 -8.99
C LEU A 136 -1.07 -17.16 -8.71
N PRO A 137 -0.36 -17.26 -7.57
CA PRO A 137 0.37 -18.47 -7.22
C PRO A 137 -0.55 -19.69 -7.10
N ALA A 138 -0.17 -20.82 -7.71
CA ALA A 138 -0.99 -22.03 -7.76
C ALA A 138 -1.45 -22.53 -6.37
N ASN A 139 -0.65 -22.30 -5.33
CA ASN A 139 -0.92 -22.73 -3.97
C ASN A 139 -1.47 -21.63 -3.06
N PHE A 140 -1.92 -20.50 -3.60
CA PHE A 140 -2.41 -19.35 -2.81
C PHE A 140 -3.50 -19.76 -1.81
N SER A 141 -4.36 -20.72 -2.17
CA SER A 141 -5.40 -21.24 -1.27
C SER A 141 -4.88 -21.79 0.07
N ASN A 142 -3.61 -22.20 0.12
CA ASN A 142 -2.96 -22.77 1.30
C ASN A 142 -2.09 -21.75 2.06
N GLU A 143 -2.01 -20.51 1.60
CA GLU A 143 -1.18 -19.49 2.24
C GLU A 143 -1.67 -19.14 3.65
N PRO A 144 -0.80 -19.16 4.67
CA PRO A 144 -1.15 -18.78 6.04
C PRO A 144 -1.80 -17.40 6.17
N ILE A 145 -1.48 -16.47 5.28
CA ILE A 145 -2.01 -15.11 5.26
C ILE A 145 -3.54 -15.07 5.12
N ARG A 146 -4.15 -16.11 4.55
CA ARG A 146 -5.61 -16.25 4.43
C ARG A 146 -6.34 -16.37 5.79
N ARG A 147 -5.59 -16.56 6.87
CA ARG A 147 -6.15 -16.54 8.24
C ARG A 147 -6.52 -15.12 8.69
N ILE A 148 -6.00 -14.08 8.04
CA ILE A 148 -6.34 -12.69 8.34
C ILE A 148 -7.78 -12.41 7.89
N THR A 149 -8.09 -12.77 6.66
CA THR A 149 -9.40 -12.63 6.02
C THR A 149 -9.47 -13.44 4.73
N ASP A 150 -10.67 -13.54 4.15
CA ASP A 150 -10.81 -14.01 2.77
C ASP A 150 -10.36 -12.91 1.80
N PHE A 151 -9.49 -13.30 0.86
CA PHE A 151 -9.00 -12.43 -0.21
C PHE A 151 -9.58 -12.85 -1.55
N ASN A 152 -10.07 -11.86 -2.31
CA ASN A 152 -10.49 -12.03 -3.70
C ASN A 152 -9.35 -11.58 -4.62
N VAL A 153 -8.32 -12.43 -4.72
CA VAL A 153 -7.06 -12.07 -5.38
C VAL A 153 -7.22 -11.95 -6.89
N GLU A 154 -8.02 -12.85 -7.51
CA GLU A 154 -8.31 -12.77 -8.94
C GLU A 154 -8.96 -11.43 -9.30
N LYS A 155 -9.90 -10.96 -8.46
CA LYS A 155 -10.50 -9.65 -8.66
C LYS A 155 -9.49 -8.53 -8.51
N ALA A 156 -8.61 -8.58 -7.51
CA ALA A 156 -7.60 -7.55 -7.30
C ALA A 156 -6.60 -7.46 -8.47
N ILE A 157 -6.21 -8.60 -9.04
CA ILE A 157 -5.38 -8.67 -10.25
C ILE A 157 -6.12 -8.06 -11.43
N SER A 158 -7.37 -8.49 -11.68
CA SER A 158 -8.18 -7.96 -12.79
C SER A 158 -8.46 -6.46 -12.65
N ASP A 159 -8.72 -5.99 -11.43
CA ASP A 159 -8.91 -4.55 -11.17
C ASP A 159 -7.61 -3.76 -11.45
N TYR A 160 -6.44 -4.32 -11.10
CA TYR A 160 -5.15 -3.71 -11.42
C TYR A 160 -4.92 -3.62 -12.94
N GLU A 161 -5.16 -4.72 -13.68
CA GLU A 161 -5.03 -4.74 -15.14
C GLU A 161 -5.97 -3.72 -15.81
N ASN A 162 -7.18 -3.52 -15.27
CA ASN A 162 -8.09 -2.49 -15.73
C ASN A 162 -7.56 -1.08 -15.43
N ASP A 163 -6.97 -0.86 -14.25
CA ASP A 163 -6.35 0.42 -13.89
C ASP A 163 -5.20 0.81 -14.86
N LEU A 164 -4.46 -0.18 -15.42
CA LEU A 164 -3.38 0.06 -16.38
C LEU A 164 -3.86 0.55 -17.75
N VAL A 165 -5.04 0.13 -18.18
CA VAL A 165 -5.58 0.48 -19.51
C VAL A 165 -6.55 1.65 -19.44
N GLU A 166 -6.96 2.06 -18.25
CA GLU A 166 -7.83 3.20 -18.04
C GLU A 166 -7.15 4.49 -18.48
N LYS A 167 -7.85 5.27 -19.31
CA LYS A 167 -7.41 6.60 -19.71
C LYS A 167 -8.42 7.62 -19.19
N ALA A 168 -8.06 8.29 -18.10
CA ALA A 168 -8.82 9.40 -17.58
C ALA A 168 -8.27 10.72 -18.15
N GLU A 169 -9.16 11.59 -18.60
CA GLU A 169 -8.81 12.92 -19.07
C GLU A 169 -9.27 13.96 -18.06
N GLY A 170 -8.43 14.95 -17.77
CA GLY A 170 -8.78 16.01 -16.85
C GLY A 170 -7.57 16.60 -16.13
N GLN A 171 -7.85 17.28 -15.03
CA GLN A 171 -6.83 17.84 -14.14
C GLN A 171 -7.11 17.38 -12.72
N THR A 172 -6.07 16.93 -12.04
CA THR A 172 -6.14 16.57 -10.62
C THR A 172 -6.44 17.83 -9.79
N LYS A 173 -7.24 17.65 -8.74
CA LYS A 173 -7.65 18.75 -7.85
C LYS A 173 -6.86 18.76 -6.54
N PHE A 174 -6.66 17.60 -5.94
CA PHE A 174 -6.05 17.43 -4.63
C PHE A 174 -4.75 16.63 -4.69
N LEU A 175 -4.80 15.44 -5.31
CA LEU A 175 -3.65 14.57 -5.50
C LEU A 175 -3.04 14.82 -6.87
N THR A 176 -2.08 15.73 -6.91
CA THR A 176 -1.38 16.07 -8.16
C THR A 176 -0.21 15.11 -8.40
N GLU A 177 0.23 15.01 -9.65
CA GLU A 177 1.46 14.32 -10.03
C GLU A 177 2.64 14.77 -9.17
N ARG A 178 2.75 16.07 -8.90
CA ARG A 178 3.79 16.62 -8.04
C ARG A 178 3.73 16.06 -6.62
N ILE A 179 2.54 15.94 -6.02
CA ILE A 179 2.37 15.37 -4.67
C ILE A 179 2.78 13.91 -4.66
N LEU A 180 2.42 13.15 -5.70
CA LEU A 180 2.85 11.77 -5.85
C LEU A 180 4.38 11.65 -5.97
N GLU A 181 5.01 12.48 -6.79
CA GLU A 181 6.47 12.47 -6.96
C GLU A 181 7.22 12.86 -5.67
N GLU A 182 6.70 13.84 -4.93
CA GLU A 182 7.23 14.20 -3.61
C GLU A 182 7.14 13.02 -2.63
N PHE A 183 6.01 12.31 -2.62
CA PHE A 183 5.84 11.11 -1.80
C PHE A 183 6.83 9.99 -2.17
N ILE A 184 6.98 9.71 -3.47
CA ILE A 184 7.93 8.71 -3.98
C ILE A 184 9.36 9.07 -3.56
N ALA A 185 9.76 10.32 -3.79
CA ALA A 185 11.12 10.78 -3.50
C ALA A 185 11.45 10.72 -2.01
N GLU A 186 10.48 10.97 -1.14
CA GLU A 186 10.69 11.01 0.30
C GLU A 186 10.70 9.61 0.93
N TYR A 187 9.76 8.74 0.54
CA TYR A 187 9.50 7.51 1.28
C TYR A 187 10.07 6.23 0.68
N THR A 188 10.45 6.21 -0.60
CA THR A 188 10.97 4.98 -1.23
C THR A 188 12.25 4.48 -0.58
N ASP A 189 13.21 5.37 -0.29
CA ASP A 189 14.48 4.96 0.32
C ASP A 189 14.32 4.58 1.80
N ILE A 190 13.42 5.24 2.53
CA ILE A 190 13.08 4.90 3.91
C ILE A 190 12.50 3.49 3.96
N LEU A 191 11.52 3.19 3.09
CA LEU A 191 10.92 1.88 3.02
C LEU A 191 11.92 0.81 2.56
N ALA A 192 12.76 1.08 1.57
CA ALA A 192 13.81 0.16 1.14
C ALA A 192 14.78 -0.20 2.27
N ASN A 193 15.13 0.78 3.12
CA ASN A 193 15.99 0.53 4.28
C ASN A 193 15.30 -0.35 5.32
N GLU A 194 14.03 -0.11 5.61
CA GLU A 194 13.25 -0.97 6.50
C GLU A 194 13.16 -2.41 5.97
N LEU A 195 12.88 -2.59 4.67
CA LEU A 195 12.80 -3.92 4.07
C LEU A 195 14.14 -4.67 4.08
N ARG A 196 15.27 -3.97 3.94
CA ARG A 196 16.59 -4.60 4.14
C ARG A 196 16.80 -5.00 5.60
N SER A 197 16.37 -4.17 6.54
CA SER A 197 16.55 -4.42 7.97
C SER A 197 15.68 -5.58 8.45
N ILE A 198 14.40 -5.65 8.04
CA ILE A 198 13.51 -6.75 8.41
C ILE A 198 14.02 -8.10 7.85
N LYS A 199 14.61 -8.13 6.66
CA LYS A 199 15.28 -9.34 6.12
C LYS A 199 16.49 -9.79 6.96
N GLN A 200 16.99 -8.94 7.86
CA GLN A 200 18.01 -9.27 8.86
C GLN A 200 17.41 -9.52 10.26
N GLY A 201 16.08 -9.55 10.36
CA GLY A 201 15.36 -9.76 11.62
C GLY A 201 15.27 -8.51 12.51
N VAL A 202 15.50 -7.31 11.95
CA VAL A 202 15.47 -6.04 12.70
C VAL A 202 14.46 -5.10 12.07
N THR A 203 13.55 -4.53 12.88
CA THR A 203 12.69 -3.41 12.48
C THR A 203 13.32 -2.10 12.91
N THR A 204 13.28 -1.08 12.06
CA THR A 204 13.84 0.25 12.32
C THR A 204 12.78 1.34 12.41
N LEU A 205 11.59 1.08 11.90
CA LEU A 205 10.46 1.99 11.96
C LEU A 205 9.56 1.68 13.15
N HIS A 206 8.85 2.67 13.63
CA HIS A 206 7.85 2.53 14.70
C HIS A 206 6.47 2.95 14.20
N ALA A 207 5.50 2.03 14.20
CA ALA A 207 4.14 2.29 13.71
C ALA A 207 3.47 3.48 14.42
N GLY A 208 3.79 3.69 15.69
CA GLY A 208 3.30 4.81 16.48
C GLY A 208 3.74 6.20 16.00
N ASP A 209 4.81 6.30 15.21
CA ASP A 209 5.29 7.58 14.65
C ASP A 209 4.41 8.06 13.49
N TYR A 210 3.61 7.17 12.89
CA TYR A 210 2.75 7.42 11.73
C TYR A 210 1.26 7.39 12.07
N GLN A 211 0.90 7.86 13.26
CA GLN A 211 -0.50 7.96 13.70
C GLN A 211 -1.18 9.18 13.08
N TRP A 212 -2.49 9.10 12.87
CA TRP A 212 -3.31 10.24 12.45
C TRP A 212 -4.58 10.34 13.28
N GLU A 213 -5.16 11.54 13.32
CA GLU A 213 -6.43 11.77 14.02
C GLU A 213 -7.60 11.12 13.25
N ASN A 214 -8.49 10.47 14.01
CA ASN A 214 -9.74 9.98 13.47
C ASN A 214 -10.73 11.16 13.33
N LYS A 215 -10.63 11.88 12.23
CA LYS A 215 -11.60 12.94 11.92
C LYS A 215 -12.95 12.27 11.58
N LYS A 216 -13.94 12.46 12.47
CA LYS A 216 -15.32 11.95 12.32
C LYS A 216 -16.05 12.64 11.18
#